data_60abd5cd6ff45c0fba1f0159f8761617
#
_entry.id   60abd5cd6ff45c0fba1f0159f8761617
#
_cell.length_a   1.000
_cell.length_b   1.000
_cell.length_c   1.000
_cell.angle_alpha   90.00
_cell.angle_beta   90.00
_cell.angle_gamma   90.00
#
_symmetry.space_group_name_H-M   'P 1'
#
loop_
_entity.id
_entity.type
_entity.pdbx_description
1 polymer ?
#
loop_
_entity_poly.entity_id
_entity_poly.type
_entity_poly.pdbx_seq_one_letter_code
_entity_poly.pdbx_strand_id
1 'polypeptide(L)'
;FQAVKRPGMSFICEVKKASPSKGVIARDFPYLDIARDYEAAGADCISCLTEPKWFLGSDDIFREIRAAVSTPMLRKDFTVSDYQLYQSRLMGADCVLLICALLDTKALAQYLAVCDELGLSALVETHDADEIRSAVAAGAKIIGVNNRNLKDFSVDFSNAARLRDLIPPEAVYVAESGVQSTQDVAALRSIGADAVLIGWPETDASDVITPDAAQLDDIDEQMRVMEQHIAKFSAME
;
A
#
# COMPACT_ATOMS: atom_id res chain seq x y z
N PHE A 1 0.56 2.98 11.76
CA PHE A 1 -0.64 3.83 11.88
C PHE A 1 -0.26 5.33 11.82
N GLN A 2 0.60 5.81 12.73
CA GLN A 2 0.91 7.24 12.83
C GLN A 2 1.56 7.81 11.56
N ALA A 3 2.35 7.03 10.84
CA ALA A 3 3.01 7.48 9.61
C ALA A 3 2.00 7.88 8.51
N VAL A 4 0.85 7.21 8.46
CA VAL A 4 -0.20 7.47 7.45
C VAL A 4 -1.40 8.25 8.00
N LYS A 5 -1.42 8.57 9.30
CA LYS A 5 -2.45 9.44 9.93
C LYS A 5 -1.87 10.82 10.21
N ARG A 6 -1.68 11.60 9.17
CA ARG A 6 -1.15 12.97 9.23
C ARG A 6 -2.00 13.91 8.35
N PRO A 7 -1.90 15.23 8.53
CA PRO A 7 -2.50 16.17 7.58
C PRO A 7 -1.91 15.99 6.18
N GLY A 8 -2.76 16.05 5.17
CA GLY A 8 -2.38 15.85 3.78
C GLY A 8 -2.60 14.42 3.29
N MET A 9 -2.11 14.11 2.09
CA MET A 9 -2.13 12.76 1.51
C MET A 9 -0.85 12.02 1.92
N SER A 10 -0.98 10.77 2.38
CA SER A 10 0.15 9.89 2.64
C SER A 10 0.35 8.92 1.48
N PHE A 11 1.62 8.53 1.26
CA PHE A 11 2.00 7.64 0.17
C PHE A 11 2.57 6.33 0.70
N ILE A 12 1.92 5.21 0.34
CA ILE A 12 2.43 3.87 0.55
C ILE A 12 2.98 3.40 -0.80
N CYS A 13 4.31 3.32 -0.92
CA CYS A 13 4.98 3.01 -2.18
C CYS A 13 5.34 1.52 -2.25
N GLU A 14 4.87 0.82 -3.29
CA GLU A 14 4.96 -0.64 -3.38
C GLU A 14 6.12 -1.13 -4.24
N VAL A 15 7.01 -1.92 -3.64
CA VAL A 15 8.08 -2.66 -4.29
C VAL A 15 7.54 -4.02 -4.76
N LYS A 16 7.37 -4.18 -6.08
CA LYS A 16 6.70 -5.33 -6.69
C LYS A 16 7.39 -5.75 -7.99
N LYS A 17 7.74 -7.03 -8.11
CA LYS A 17 8.39 -7.61 -9.30
C LYS A 17 7.40 -8.05 -10.35
N ALA A 18 6.29 -8.62 -9.94
CA ALA A 18 5.27 -9.19 -10.82
C ALA A 18 3.87 -9.06 -10.22
N SER A 19 2.84 -9.20 -11.04
CA SER A 19 1.46 -9.33 -10.59
C SER A 19 0.67 -10.29 -11.47
N PRO A 20 -0.42 -10.92 -10.96
CA PRO A 20 -1.28 -11.79 -11.77
C PRO A 20 -1.85 -11.11 -13.01
N SER A 21 -2.13 -9.82 -12.94
CA SER A 21 -2.75 -9.05 -14.03
C SER A 21 -1.78 -8.60 -15.13
N LYS A 22 -0.49 -8.41 -14.79
CA LYS A 22 0.52 -7.87 -15.72
C LYS A 22 1.71 -8.82 -15.98
N GLY A 23 1.79 -9.94 -15.26
CA GLY A 23 2.97 -10.82 -15.32
C GLY A 23 4.19 -10.18 -14.68
N VAL A 24 5.39 -10.42 -15.25
CA VAL A 24 6.65 -9.80 -14.80
C VAL A 24 6.67 -8.33 -15.22
N ILE A 25 6.72 -7.44 -14.23
CA ILE A 25 6.74 -5.99 -14.41
C ILE A 25 8.18 -5.51 -14.58
N ALA A 26 9.09 -5.98 -13.72
CA ALA A 26 10.51 -5.63 -13.77
C ALA A 26 11.35 -6.90 -13.95
N ARG A 27 12.02 -7.05 -15.11
CA ARG A 27 12.95 -8.17 -15.37
C ARG A 27 14.19 -8.05 -14.49
N ASP A 28 14.86 -6.91 -14.58
CA ASP A 28 15.92 -6.50 -13.68
C ASP A 28 15.25 -5.75 -12.52
N PHE A 29 15.11 -6.43 -11.39
CA PHE A 29 14.37 -5.92 -10.23
C PHE A 29 15.34 -5.34 -9.18
N PRO A 30 15.77 -4.07 -9.30
CA PRO A 30 16.69 -3.43 -8.37
C PRO A 30 15.96 -2.94 -7.11
N TYR A 31 15.34 -3.88 -6.37
CA TYR A 31 14.44 -3.58 -5.25
C TYR A 31 15.07 -2.71 -4.16
N LEU A 32 16.39 -2.82 -3.93
CA LEU A 32 17.08 -1.97 -2.94
C LEU A 32 17.15 -0.52 -3.40
N ASP A 33 17.43 -0.29 -4.67
CA ASP A 33 17.49 1.07 -5.21
C ASP A 33 16.10 1.69 -5.27
N ILE A 34 15.10 0.91 -5.71
CA ILE A 34 13.68 1.32 -5.67
C ILE A 34 13.27 1.73 -4.24
N ALA A 35 13.59 0.91 -3.23
CA ALA A 35 13.21 1.19 -1.85
C ALA A 35 13.93 2.44 -1.29
N ARG A 36 15.21 2.63 -1.61
CA ARG A 36 15.97 3.83 -1.22
C ARG A 36 15.43 5.09 -1.88
N ASP A 37 15.02 4.99 -3.15
CA ASP A 37 14.44 6.12 -3.85
C ASP A 37 13.05 6.48 -3.30
N TYR A 38 12.25 5.50 -2.92
CA TYR A 38 11.00 5.75 -2.21
C TYR A 38 11.24 6.46 -0.86
N GLU A 39 12.23 6.00 -0.09
CA GLU A 39 12.60 6.67 1.16
C GLU A 39 13.11 8.10 0.92
N ALA A 40 14.02 8.30 -0.05
CA ALA A 40 14.55 9.61 -0.42
C ALA A 40 13.46 10.56 -0.94
N ALA A 41 12.45 10.02 -1.58
CA ALA A 41 11.26 10.71 -2.05
C ALA A 41 10.27 11.06 -0.93
N GLY A 42 10.47 10.55 0.29
CA GLY A 42 9.60 10.82 1.44
C GLY A 42 8.33 9.96 1.50
N ALA A 43 8.37 8.74 0.96
CA ALA A 43 7.30 7.78 1.17
C ALA A 43 7.01 7.58 2.67
N ASP A 44 5.74 7.60 3.04
CA ASP A 44 5.31 7.39 4.43
C ASP A 44 5.38 5.93 4.87
N CYS A 45 5.28 5.03 3.89
CA CYS A 45 5.42 3.60 4.10
C CYS A 45 5.90 2.92 2.80
N ILE A 46 6.75 1.92 2.92
CA ILE A 46 7.17 1.06 1.80
C ILE A 46 6.42 -0.26 1.92
N SER A 47 5.59 -0.58 0.93
CA SER A 47 4.96 -1.88 0.77
C SER A 47 5.89 -2.82 0.02
N CYS A 48 6.15 -4.01 0.55
CA CYS A 48 7.01 -5.00 -0.10
C CYS A 48 6.29 -6.34 -0.24
N LEU A 49 6.14 -6.82 -1.48
CA LEU A 49 5.55 -8.12 -1.77
C LEU A 49 6.47 -9.25 -1.31
N THR A 50 5.93 -10.20 -0.53
CA THR A 50 6.64 -11.40 -0.11
C THR A 50 6.06 -12.69 -0.70
N GLU A 51 4.89 -12.64 -1.32
CA GLU A 51 4.26 -13.79 -1.96
C GLU A 51 5.12 -14.28 -3.15
N PRO A 52 5.57 -15.57 -3.15
CA PRO A 52 6.63 -16.00 -4.06
C PRO A 52 6.13 -16.49 -5.43
N LYS A 53 4.85 -16.87 -5.55
CA LYS A 53 4.35 -17.56 -6.74
C LYS A 53 3.81 -16.58 -7.80
N TRP A 54 2.98 -15.66 -7.38
CA TRP A 54 2.25 -14.76 -8.26
C TRP A 54 2.88 -13.38 -8.37
N PHE A 55 3.50 -12.92 -7.28
CA PHE A 55 4.16 -11.62 -7.21
C PHE A 55 5.68 -11.72 -7.30
N LEU A 56 6.23 -12.94 -7.29
CA LEU A 56 7.67 -13.22 -7.32
C LEU A 56 8.45 -12.46 -6.23
N GLY A 57 7.80 -12.26 -5.08
CA GLY A 57 8.38 -11.68 -3.88
C GLY A 57 9.16 -12.71 -3.06
N SER A 58 9.80 -12.26 -1.98
CA SER A 58 10.39 -13.16 -0.99
C SER A 58 10.61 -12.47 0.35
N ASP A 59 10.68 -13.29 1.41
CA ASP A 59 11.06 -12.83 2.75
C ASP A 59 12.48 -12.24 2.80
N ASP A 60 13.40 -12.73 1.95
CA ASP A 60 14.77 -12.23 1.90
C ASP A 60 14.82 -10.81 1.30
N ILE A 61 14.12 -10.56 0.19
CA ILE A 61 13.95 -9.22 -0.37
C ILE A 61 13.41 -8.25 0.70
N PHE A 62 12.39 -8.67 1.46
CA PHE A 62 11.83 -7.85 2.53
C PHE A 62 12.88 -7.50 3.59
N ARG A 63 13.65 -8.49 4.07
CA ARG A 63 14.70 -8.29 5.09
C ARG A 63 15.82 -7.39 4.58
N GLU A 64 16.22 -7.56 3.33
CA GLU A 64 17.27 -6.73 2.72
C GLU A 64 16.83 -5.27 2.57
N ILE A 65 15.58 -5.03 2.13
CA ILE A 65 15.02 -3.68 2.10
C ILE A 65 14.95 -3.12 3.52
N ARG A 66 14.44 -3.90 4.50
CA ARG A 66 14.35 -3.46 5.90
C ARG A 66 15.70 -3.04 6.48
N ALA A 67 16.78 -3.73 6.09
CA ALA A 67 18.13 -3.37 6.52
C ALA A 67 18.70 -2.10 5.83
N ALA A 68 18.12 -1.72 4.69
CA ALA A 68 18.61 -0.61 3.86
C ALA A 68 17.86 0.72 4.08
N VAL A 69 16.63 0.69 4.64
CA VAL A 69 15.78 1.86 4.82
C VAL A 69 15.27 1.96 6.26
N SER A 70 14.92 3.19 6.69
CA SER A 70 14.30 3.45 8.00
C SER A 70 12.78 3.66 7.91
N THR A 71 12.27 3.95 6.73
CA THR A 71 10.84 4.13 6.45
C THR A 71 10.03 2.92 6.94
N PRO A 72 8.85 3.11 7.58
CA PRO A 72 7.97 2.01 7.96
C PRO A 72 7.66 1.07 6.81
N MET A 73 7.63 -0.25 7.07
CA MET A 73 7.41 -1.26 6.04
C MET A 73 6.15 -2.08 6.25
N LEU A 74 5.35 -2.18 5.20
CA LEU A 74 4.21 -3.09 5.07
C LEU A 74 4.65 -4.40 4.41
N ARG A 75 4.52 -5.54 5.11
CA ARG A 75 4.60 -6.85 4.47
C ARG A 75 3.31 -7.13 3.70
N LYS A 76 3.40 -7.10 2.38
CA LYS A 76 2.27 -7.37 1.47
C LYS A 76 2.27 -8.85 1.08
N ASP A 77 1.41 -9.64 1.73
CA ASP A 77 1.29 -11.09 1.55
C ASP A 77 -0.14 -11.54 1.86
N PHE A 78 -0.49 -12.76 1.46
CA PHE A 78 -1.75 -13.39 1.85
C PHE A 78 -1.63 -13.94 3.29
N THR A 79 -2.10 -13.16 4.27
CA THR A 79 -2.08 -13.58 5.68
C THR A 79 -3.29 -14.46 5.98
N VAL A 80 -3.06 -15.76 6.15
CA VAL A 80 -4.10 -16.79 6.42
C VAL A 80 -3.87 -17.55 7.72
N SER A 81 -2.79 -17.23 8.44
CA SER A 81 -2.44 -17.82 9.72
C SER A 81 -1.82 -16.77 10.63
N ASP A 82 -2.12 -16.84 11.92
CA ASP A 82 -1.50 -16.01 12.96
C ASP A 82 0.03 -16.17 13.02
N TYR A 83 0.55 -17.35 12.70
CA TYR A 83 2.00 -17.57 12.55
C TYR A 83 2.68 -16.55 11.64
N GLN A 84 2.03 -16.14 10.55
CA GLN A 84 2.58 -15.15 9.62
C GLN A 84 2.71 -13.76 10.25
N LEU A 85 1.91 -13.44 11.27
CA LEU A 85 2.01 -12.17 12.03
C LEU A 85 3.28 -12.16 12.88
N TYR A 86 3.56 -13.25 13.60
CA TYR A 86 4.81 -13.40 14.36
C TYR A 86 6.03 -13.38 13.44
N GLN A 87 5.96 -14.09 12.31
CA GLN A 87 7.00 -14.07 11.28
C GLN A 87 7.25 -12.65 10.76
N SER A 88 6.18 -11.90 10.44
CA SER A 88 6.28 -10.52 9.96
C SER A 88 7.00 -9.63 10.98
N ARG A 89 6.66 -9.76 12.27
CA ARG A 89 7.32 -9.01 13.33
C ARG A 89 8.81 -9.34 13.42
N LEU A 90 9.17 -10.62 13.33
CA LEU A 90 10.57 -11.07 13.34
C LEU A 90 11.36 -10.60 12.10
N MET A 91 10.70 -10.40 10.98
CA MET A 91 11.30 -9.84 9.77
C MET A 91 11.51 -8.32 9.85
N GLY A 92 10.94 -7.66 10.87
CA GLY A 92 11.02 -6.21 11.05
C GLY A 92 9.91 -5.43 10.34
N ALA A 93 8.78 -6.06 10.04
CA ALA A 93 7.61 -5.35 9.54
C ALA A 93 7.02 -4.42 10.60
N ASP A 94 6.52 -3.28 10.17
CA ASP A 94 5.75 -2.32 10.96
C ASP A 94 4.24 -2.48 10.73
N CYS A 95 3.88 -3.03 9.57
CA CYS A 95 2.51 -3.24 9.13
C CYS A 95 2.38 -4.57 8.38
N VAL A 96 1.20 -5.18 8.44
CA VAL A 96 0.82 -6.38 7.68
C VAL A 96 -0.46 -6.14 6.90
N LEU A 97 -0.69 -6.94 5.86
CA LEU A 97 -1.94 -6.96 5.10
C LEU A 97 -2.88 -8.03 5.67
N LEU A 98 -4.13 -7.64 5.93
CA LEU A 98 -5.24 -8.54 6.21
C LEU A 98 -6.34 -8.30 5.17
N ILE A 99 -6.86 -9.36 4.55
CA ILE A 99 -7.80 -9.25 3.42
C ILE A 99 -9.17 -9.80 3.84
N CYS A 100 -10.21 -8.98 3.80
CA CYS A 100 -11.56 -9.38 4.18
C CYS A 100 -12.13 -10.51 3.31
N ALA A 101 -11.74 -10.59 2.04
CA ALA A 101 -12.12 -11.70 1.16
C ALA A 101 -11.56 -13.07 1.61
N LEU A 102 -10.51 -13.09 2.45
CA LEU A 102 -9.87 -14.32 2.96
C LEU A 102 -10.21 -14.63 4.41
N LEU A 103 -10.60 -13.61 5.19
CA LEU A 103 -10.79 -13.70 6.64
C LEU A 103 -12.22 -13.30 7.00
N ASP A 104 -12.93 -14.15 7.72
CA ASP A 104 -14.20 -13.75 8.32
C ASP A 104 -13.98 -12.71 9.45
N THR A 105 -15.04 -12.05 9.88
CA THR A 105 -14.97 -10.98 10.90
C THR A 105 -14.32 -11.45 12.19
N LYS A 106 -14.53 -12.71 12.58
CA LYS A 106 -13.98 -13.27 13.82
C LYS A 106 -12.47 -13.49 13.70
N ALA A 107 -12.02 -14.11 12.62
CA ALA A 107 -10.59 -14.32 12.36
C ALA A 107 -9.87 -12.97 12.20
N LEU A 108 -10.50 -12.01 11.52
CA LEU A 108 -9.97 -10.65 11.36
C LEU A 108 -9.78 -9.98 12.72
N ALA A 109 -10.77 -10.02 13.62
CA ALA A 109 -10.66 -9.46 14.97
C ALA A 109 -9.56 -10.15 15.79
N GLN A 110 -9.41 -11.49 15.67
CA GLN A 110 -8.34 -12.23 16.34
C GLN A 110 -6.95 -11.79 15.83
N TYR A 111 -6.78 -11.65 14.52
CA TYR A 111 -5.50 -11.24 13.93
C TYR A 111 -5.16 -9.78 14.26
N LEU A 112 -6.15 -8.90 14.30
CA LEU A 112 -5.96 -7.52 14.76
C LEU A 112 -5.50 -7.46 16.23
N ALA A 113 -6.05 -8.31 17.10
CA ALA A 113 -5.61 -8.40 18.50
C ALA A 113 -4.14 -8.87 18.59
N VAL A 114 -3.75 -9.89 17.82
CA VAL A 114 -2.34 -10.33 17.74
C VAL A 114 -1.44 -9.23 17.21
N CYS A 115 -1.87 -8.49 16.18
CA CYS A 115 -1.11 -7.34 15.69
C CYS A 115 -0.90 -6.28 16.77
N ASP A 116 -1.93 -5.93 17.53
CA ASP A 116 -1.83 -4.97 18.64
C ASP A 116 -0.84 -5.47 19.73
N GLU A 117 -0.86 -6.76 20.09
CA GLU A 117 0.10 -7.36 21.04
C GLU A 117 1.54 -7.31 20.53
N LEU A 118 1.75 -7.50 19.24
CA LEU A 118 3.08 -7.48 18.59
C LEU A 118 3.57 -6.07 18.25
N GLY A 119 2.75 -5.03 18.45
CA GLY A 119 3.05 -3.66 18.03
C GLY A 119 3.09 -3.50 16.51
N LEU A 120 2.35 -4.35 15.78
CA LEU A 120 2.14 -4.24 14.34
C LEU A 120 0.91 -3.40 14.03
N SER A 121 0.95 -2.60 12.99
CA SER A 121 -0.25 -2.09 12.34
C SER A 121 -0.81 -3.12 11.36
N ALA A 122 -2.10 -3.03 11.02
CA ALA A 122 -2.69 -3.85 9.98
C ALA A 122 -3.45 -2.97 8.97
N LEU A 123 -3.10 -3.09 7.69
CA LEU A 123 -3.90 -2.59 6.58
C LEU A 123 -4.95 -3.66 6.25
N VAL A 124 -6.22 -3.33 6.49
CA VAL A 124 -7.34 -4.24 6.20
C VAL A 124 -7.92 -3.91 4.85
N GLU A 125 -7.61 -4.74 3.86
CA GLU A 125 -8.06 -4.58 2.47
C GLU A 125 -9.52 -5.03 2.31
N THR A 126 -10.32 -4.19 1.65
CA THR A 126 -11.75 -4.38 1.39
C THR A 126 -12.09 -4.03 -0.06
N HIS A 127 -13.15 -4.67 -0.61
CA HIS A 127 -13.60 -4.47 -1.99
C HIS A 127 -15.04 -3.98 -2.09
N ASP A 128 -15.84 -4.20 -1.06
CA ASP A 128 -17.26 -3.84 -1.05
C ASP A 128 -17.76 -3.40 0.34
N ALA A 129 -19.04 -3.04 0.39
CA ALA A 129 -19.67 -2.52 1.59
C ALA A 129 -19.79 -3.56 2.72
N ASP A 130 -19.93 -4.85 2.41
CA ASP A 130 -20.02 -5.92 3.43
C ASP A 130 -18.65 -6.17 4.06
N GLU A 131 -17.59 -6.16 3.26
CA GLU A 131 -16.22 -6.26 3.73
C GLU A 131 -15.81 -5.06 4.60
N ILE A 132 -16.20 -3.82 4.24
CA ILE A 132 -15.96 -2.65 5.10
C ILE A 132 -16.69 -2.79 6.44
N ARG A 133 -17.96 -3.23 6.42
CA ARG A 133 -18.70 -3.47 7.67
C ARG A 133 -18.02 -4.53 8.54
N SER A 134 -17.49 -5.59 7.92
CA SER A 134 -16.71 -6.62 8.61
C SER A 134 -15.43 -6.05 9.23
N ALA A 135 -14.65 -5.25 8.46
CA ALA A 135 -13.45 -4.60 8.93
C ALA A 135 -13.72 -3.65 10.12
N VAL A 136 -14.76 -2.82 10.02
CA VAL A 136 -15.18 -1.92 11.11
C VAL A 136 -15.62 -2.70 12.35
N ALA A 137 -16.43 -3.74 12.18
CA ALA A 137 -16.89 -4.59 13.28
C ALA A 137 -15.73 -5.35 13.97
N ALA A 138 -14.68 -5.70 13.22
CA ALA A 138 -13.48 -6.31 13.76
C ALA A 138 -12.55 -5.31 14.48
N GLY A 139 -12.75 -3.99 14.34
CA GLY A 139 -11.96 -2.94 14.97
C GLY A 139 -10.76 -2.47 14.14
N ALA A 140 -10.82 -2.58 12.82
CA ALA A 140 -9.77 -2.12 11.91
C ALA A 140 -9.51 -0.62 12.07
N LYS A 141 -8.24 -0.24 12.20
CA LYS A 141 -7.77 1.16 12.35
C LYS A 141 -7.30 1.75 11.02
N ILE A 142 -6.90 0.92 10.07
CA ILE A 142 -6.52 1.30 8.71
C ILE A 142 -7.32 0.42 7.76
N ILE A 143 -8.17 1.03 6.94
CA ILE A 143 -9.06 0.35 6.01
C ILE A 143 -8.65 0.74 4.60
N GLY A 144 -8.23 -0.25 3.82
CA GLY A 144 -7.93 -0.13 2.41
C GLY A 144 -9.15 -0.44 1.56
N VAL A 145 -9.45 0.42 0.58
CA VAL A 145 -10.44 0.11 -0.46
C VAL A 145 -9.69 -0.16 -1.75
N ASN A 146 -9.75 -1.42 -2.20
CA ASN A 146 -9.12 -1.82 -3.45
C ASN A 146 -10.07 -1.53 -4.62
N ASN A 147 -9.66 -0.58 -5.48
CA ASN A 147 -10.42 -0.20 -6.68
C ASN A 147 -10.33 -1.24 -7.81
N ARG A 148 -9.45 -2.24 -7.66
CA ARG A 148 -9.33 -3.34 -8.63
C ARG A 148 -10.29 -4.46 -8.30
N ASN A 149 -11.13 -4.80 -9.26
CA ASN A 149 -11.97 -6.00 -9.19
C ASN A 149 -11.08 -7.25 -9.33
N LEU A 150 -11.07 -8.13 -8.33
CA LEU A 150 -10.24 -9.34 -8.35
C LEU A 150 -10.71 -10.42 -9.34
N LYS A 151 -11.92 -10.28 -9.93
CA LYS A 151 -12.47 -11.26 -10.87
C LYS A 151 -12.06 -11.00 -12.32
N ASP A 152 -12.00 -9.72 -12.72
CA ASP A 152 -11.73 -9.31 -14.10
C ASP A 152 -10.57 -8.32 -14.24
N PHE A 153 -9.96 -7.93 -13.09
CA PHE A 153 -8.87 -6.96 -12.96
C PHE A 153 -9.19 -5.54 -13.44
N SER A 154 -10.46 -5.23 -13.72
CA SER A 154 -10.88 -3.87 -14.02
C SER A 154 -10.66 -2.94 -12.81
N VAL A 155 -10.40 -1.66 -13.08
CA VAL A 155 -10.22 -0.63 -12.04
C VAL A 155 -11.39 0.36 -12.13
N ASP A 156 -12.05 0.58 -11.00
CA ASP A 156 -13.16 1.53 -10.88
C ASP A 156 -12.92 2.49 -9.71
N PHE A 157 -12.46 3.71 -10.02
CA PHE A 157 -12.26 4.77 -9.03
C PHE A 157 -13.54 5.23 -8.33
N SER A 158 -14.71 5.01 -8.95
CA SER A 158 -15.99 5.35 -8.31
C SER A 158 -16.27 4.47 -7.09
N ASN A 159 -15.61 3.31 -6.99
CA ASN A 159 -15.72 2.41 -5.84
C ASN A 159 -15.25 3.09 -4.55
N ALA A 160 -14.09 3.73 -4.59
CA ALA A 160 -13.53 4.47 -3.47
C ALA A 160 -14.51 5.55 -2.96
N ALA A 161 -15.05 6.35 -3.86
CA ALA A 161 -16.02 7.40 -3.51
C ALA A 161 -17.34 6.85 -2.94
N ARG A 162 -17.86 5.78 -3.55
CA ARG A 162 -19.12 5.15 -3.14
C ARG A 162 -19.05 4.52 -1.76
N LEU A 163 -17.89 4.04 -1.36
CA LEU A 163 -17.71 3.32 -0.10
C LEU A 163 -17.19 4.21 1.05
N ARG A 164 -16.80 5.46 0.76
CA ARG A 164 -16.19 6.39 1.74
C ARG A 164 -17.03 6.56 3.01
N ASP A 165 -18.34 6.73 2.86
CA ASP A 165 -19.24 7.00 4.00
C ASP A 165 -19.37 5.81 4.98
N LEU A 166 -18.92 4.63 4.60
CA LEU A 166 -18.91 3.45 5.46
C LEU A 166 -17.66 3.36 6.34
N ILE A 167 -16.62 4.15 6.04
CA ILE A 167 -15.37 4.17 6.78
C ILE A 167 -15.46 5.22 7.90
N PRO A 168 -15.31 4.83 9.19
CA PRO A 168 -15.36 5.75 10.30
C PRO A 168 -14.28 6.85 10.21
N PRO A 169 -14.55 8.08 10.65
CA PRO A 169 -13.59 9.20 10.54
C PRO A 169 -12.32 9.00 11.41
N GLU A 170 -12.38 8.13 12.42
CA GLU A 170 -11.22 7.76 13.24
C GLU A 170 -10.29 6.77 12.57
N ALA A 171 -10.79 5.99 11.60
CA ALA A 171 -9.97 5.07 10.83
C ALA A 171 -9.21 5.81 9.72
N VAL A 172 -8.03 5.32 9.37
CA VAL A 172 -7.29 5.77 8.19
C VAL A 172 -7.89 5.12 6.95
N TYR A 173 -8.26 5.92 5.97
CA TYR A 173 -8.75 5.45 4.68
C TYR A 173 -7.60 5.41 3.67
N VAL A 174 -7.27 4.22 3.17
CA VAL A 174 -6.26 3.99 2.12
C VAL A 174 -6.96 3.63 0.82
N ALA A 175 -6.72 4.38 -0.25
CA ALA A 175 -7.17 3.99 -1.60
C ALA A 175 -6.09 3.16 -2.28
N GLU A 176 -6.46 1.95 -2.74
CA GLU A 176 -5.54 1.01 -3.35
C GLU A 176 -5.89 0.78 -4.82
N SER A 177 -4.86 0.58 -5.64
CA SER A 177 -4.93 0.30 -7.07
C SER A 177 -5.48 1.44 -7.95
N GLY A 178 -4.89 1.57 -9.13
CA GLY A 178 -5.41 2.36 -10.24
C GLY A 178 -5.00 3.83 -10.26
N VAL A 179 -4.25 4.33 -9.29
CA VAL A 179 -3.70 5.68 -9.34
C VAL A 179 -2.68 5.76 -10.48
N GLN A 180 -2.92 6.65 -11.45
CA GLN A 180 -2.11 6.81 -12.65
C GLN A 180 -1.67 8.27 -12.87
N SER A 181 -2.23 9.21 -12.12
CA SER A 181 -1.97 10.64 -12.32
C SER A 181 -2.15 11.47 -11.05
N THR A 182 -1.63 12.70 -11.07
CA THR A 182 -1.89 13.73 -10.04
C THR A 182 -3.36 13.98 -9.84
N GLN A 183 -4.14 13.97 -10.91
CA GLN A 183 -5.57 14.18 -10.88
C GLN A 183 -6.28 13.08 -10.10
N ASP A 184 -5.81 11.82 -10.21
CA ASP A 184 -6.38 10.70 -9.44
C ASP A 184 -6.14 10.88 -7.94
N VAL A 185 -4.93 11.28 -7.54
CA VAL A 185 -4.61 11.57 -6.13
C VAL A 185 -5.43 12.74 -5.62
N ALA A 186 -5.56 13.82 -6.40
CA ALA A 186 -6.40 14.96 -6.03
C ALA A 186 -7.88 14.57 -5.89
N ALA A 187 -8.38 13.71 -6.79
CA ALA A 187 -9.74 13.19 -6.70
C ALA A 187 -9.93 12.31 -5.45
N LEU A 188 -9.00 11.40 -5.15
CA LEU A 188 -9.04 10.57 -3.95
C LEU A 188 -8.96 11.40 -2.66
N ARG A 189 -8.11 12.44 -2.62
CA ARG A 189 -8.07 13.38 -1.52
C ARG A 189 -9.40 14.12 -1.35
N SER A 190 -10.03 14.56 -2.43
CA SER A 190 -11.31 15.29 -2.38
C SER A 190 -12.46 14.50 -1.77
N ILE A 191 -12.41 13.17 -1.88
CA ILE A 191 -13.36 12.24 -1.25
C ILE A 191 -12.94 11.84 0.16
N GLY A 192 -11.84 12.37 0.68
CA GLY A 192 -11.37 12.14 2.05
C GLY A 192 -10.55 10.86 2.23
N ALA A 193 -9.80 10.41 1.22
CA ALA A 193 -8.75 9.43 1.43
C ALA A 193 -7.59 10.07 2.20
N ASP A 194 -7.03 9.36 3.17
CA ASP A 194 -5.88 9.78 3.98
C ASP A 194 -4.56 9.32 3.33
N ALA A 195 -4.60 8.21 2.60
CA ALA A 195 -3.44 7.65 1.94
C ALA A 195 -3.78 6.97 0.61
N VAL A 196 -2.79 6.85 -0.25
CA VAL A 196 -2.84 6.05 -1.48
C VAL A 196 -1.75 4.97 -1.44
N LEU A 197 -2.07 3.77 -1.93
CA LEU A 197 -1.10 2.73 -2.18
C LEU A 197 -0.82 2.68 -3.68
N ILE A 198 0.42 2.99 -4.05
CA ILE A 198 0.89 3.10 -5.43
C ILE A 198 2.05 2.13 -5.66
N GLY A 199 2.03 1.41 -6.79
CA GLY A 199 3.08 0.48 -7.18
C GLY A 199 3.83 0.95 -8.42
N TRP A 200 5.14 0.66 -8.47
CA TRP A 200 5.98 0.89 -9.66
C TRP A 200 5.88 -0.29 -10.62
N PRO A 201 5.93 -0.13 -11.94
CA PRO A 201 5.20 0.83 -12.74
C PRO A 201 3.83 0.26 -13.15
N GLU A 202 2.74 0.68 -12.54
CA GLU A 202 1.40 0.43 -13.11
C GLU A 202 1.10 1.44 -14.22
N THR A 203 1.95 2.45 -14.36
CA THR A 203 1.89 3.52 -15.36
C THR A 203 3.03 3.39 -16.36
N ASP A 204 2.79 3.85 -17.59
CA ASP A 204 3.84 4.14 -18.56
C ASP A 204 4.84 5.10 -17.89
N ALA A 205 6.12 4.84 -18.04
CA ALA A 205 7.21 5.47 -17.27
C ALA A 205 7.29 7.00 -17.29
N SER A 206 6.37 7.65 -18.00
CA SER A 206 6.24 9.10 -18.10
C SER A 206 5.41 9.75 -17.00
N ASP A 207 4.69 8.98 -16.14
CA ASP A 207 3.62 9.53 -15.28
C ASP A 207 3.74 9.18 -13.79
N VAL A 208 4.93 8.89 -13.25
CA VAL A 208 5.07 8.52 -11.85
C VAL A 208 5.96 9.51 -11.08
N ILE A 209 5.69 9.74 -9.96
CA ILE A 209 5.59 10.84 -9.01
C ILE A 209 6.48 10.66 -7.77
N THR A 210 7.30 11.65 -7.34
CA THR A 210 8.05 11.67 -6.07
C THR A 210 7.69 12.86 -5.18
N PRO A 211 7.37 12.69 -3.90
CA PRO A 211 7.18 13.81 -2.99
C PRO A 211 8.51 14.34 -2.44
N ASP A 212 8.66 15.63 -2.34
CA ASP A 212 9.57 16.25 -1.40
C ASP A 212 8.81 16.50 -0.09
N ALA A 213 9.14 15.74 0.94
CA ALA A 213 8.32 15.60 2.15
C ALA A 213 8.33 16.84 3.05
N ALA A 214 9.19 17.83 2.82
CA ALA A 214 9.43 18.86 3.83
C ALA A 214 8.49 20.07 3.76
N GLN A 215 7.71 20.28 2.68
CA GLN A 215 7.01 21.56 2.46
C GLN A 215 5.66 21.49 1.72
N LEU A 216 4.99 20.34 1.57
CA LEU A 216 3.97 20.24 0.53
C LEU A 216 2.54 20.12 1.04
N ASP A 217 1.92 21.28 1.17
CA ASP A 217 0.46 21.47 1.06
C ASP A 217 -0.06 21.39 -0.40
N ASP A 218 0.86 21.27 -1.39
CA ASP A 218 0.55 21.22 -2.82
C ASP A 218 0.81 19.84 -3.40
N ILE A 219 -0.26 19.17 -3.80
CA ILE A 219 -0.24 17.83 -4.42
C ILE A 219 0.54 17.84 -5.73
N ASP A 220 0.46 18.91 -6.52
CA ASP A 220 1.09 18.98 -7.83
C ASP A 220 2.62 18.96 -7.74
N GLU A 221 3.19 19.58 -6.69
CA GLU A 221 4.64 19.53 -6.48
C GLU A 221 5.07 18.16 -5.90
N GLN A 222 4.30 17.57 -4.97
CA GLN A 222 4.52 16.20 -4.50
C GLN A 222 4.55 15.23 -5.67
N MET A 223 3.61 15.38 -6.58
CA MET A 223 3.48 14.56 -7.75
C MET A 223 4.65 14.76 -8.72
N ARG A 224 5.06 15.98 -9.01
CA ARG A 224 6.17 16.33 -9.93
C ARG A 224 7.53 15.76 -9.49
N VAL A 225 7.79 15.73 -8.20
CA VAL A 225 9.04 15.19 -7.64
C VAL A 225 9.07 13.65 -7.78
N MET A 226 7.96 12.91 -7.61
CA MET A 226 7.84 11.47 -7.89
C MET A 226 8.08 11.14 -9.39
N GLU A 227 7.57 11.94 -10.33
CA GLU A 227 7.81 11.80 -11.78
C GLU A 227 9.29 11.85 -12.14
N GLN A 228 10.05 12.76 -11.52
CA GLN A 228 11.47 12.95 -11.80
C GLN A 228 12.35 11.75 -11.37
N HIS A 229 12.01 11.04 -10.30
CA HIS A 229 12.80 9.91 -9.84
C HIS A 229 12.55 8.65 -10.66
N ILE A 230 11.35 8.40 -11.10
CA ILE A 230 11.01 7.22 -11.89
C ILE A 230 11.43 7.37 -13.35
N ALA A 231 11.43 8.60 -13.89
CA ALA A 231 12.04 8.88 -15.19
C ALA A 231 13.53 8.47 -15.26
N LYS A 232 14.25 8.44 -14.11
CA LYS A 232 15.61 7.93 -14.04
C LYS A 232 15.72 6.43 -14.29
N PHE A 233 14.73 5.63 -13.85
CA PHE A 233 14.75 4.17 -14.03
C PHE A 233 14.36 3.75 -15.45
N SER A 234 13.47 4.50 -16.10
CA SER A 234 13.09 4.24 -17.50
C SER A 234 14.16 4.60 -18.51
N ALA A 235 15.14 5.41 -18.13
CA ALA A 235 16.29 5.76 -18.96
C ALA A 235 17.47 4.76 -18.84
N MET A 236 17.33 3.72 -18.02
CA MET A 236 18.34 2.67 -17.80
C MET A 236 18.03 1.36 -18.55
N GLU A 237 16.99 1.32 -19.39
CA GLU A 237 16.74 0.27 -20.41
C GLU A 237 17.45 0.62 -21.75
#